data_4e985226bfa67a3758f602f77464140f
#
_entry.id   4e985226bfa67a3758f602f77464140f
#
_cell.length_a   1.000
_cell.length_b   1.000
_cell.length_c   1.000
_cell.angle_alpha   90.00
_cell.angle_beta   90.00
_cell.angle_gamma   90.00
#
_symmetry.space_group_name_H-M   'P 1'
#
loop_
_entity.id
_entity.type
_entity.pdbx_description
1 polymer ?
#
loop_
_entity_poly.entity_id
_entity_poly.type
_entity_poly.pdbx_seq_one_letter_code
_entity_poly.pdbx_strand_id
1 'polypeptide(L)'
;MNDCRIAIACLVLASVLVGCNGQQDYGPDVPVGGLYAMPNPDGTWGVAKVLAVDKAVLHVRSYANKFAEQPTEAQITELTMGSSDDPQGAGIDHIPLSRDGFFADNPVLIKAVPVTDEELEGYNLYLKAVNQAR
;
A
#
# COMPACT_ATOMS: atom_id res chain seq x y z
N MET A 1 -13.39 41.91 -62.41
CA MET A 1 -13.07 40.53 -62.73
C MET A 1 -12.23 39.93 -61.59
N ASN A 2 -12.81 39.50 -60.58
CA ASN A 2 -12.20 38.53 -59.63
C ASN A 2 -13.28 38.10 -58.62
N ASP A 3 -13.81 36.94 -58.85
CA ASP A 3 -14.75 36.32 -57.98
C ASP A 3 -14.05 35.93 -56.70
N CYS A 4 -14.33 36.67 -55.67
CA CYS A 4 -13.93 36.30 -54.32
C CYS A 4 -15.05 35.43 -53.73
N ARG A 5 -14.94 34.11 -53.88
CA ARG A 5 -15.80 33.17 -53.22
C ARG A 5 -15.35 33.00 -51.77
N ILE A 6 -16.06 33.65 -50.88
CA ILE A 6 -15.90 33.45 -49.45
C ILE A 6 -16.50 32.08 -49.12
N ALA A 7 -15.65 31.10 -48.86
CA ALA A 7 -16.04 29.83 -48.25
C ALA A 7 -16.22 30.05 -46.76
N ILE A 8 -17.48 30.07 -46.36
CA ILE A 8 -17.84 30.02 -44.91
C ILE A 8 -17.56 28.60 -44.43
N ALA A 9 -16.43 28.44 -43.77
CA ALA A 9 -16.15 27.21 -43.03
C ALA A 9 -17.01 27.21 -41.77
N CYS A 10 -18.03 26.38 -41.76
CA CYS A 10 -18.75 26.03 -40.54
C CYS A 10 -17.81 25.33 -39.56
N LEU A 11 -17.35 26.09 -38.57
CA LEU A 11 -16.61 25.53 -37.44
C LEU A 11 -17.61 24.76 -36.55
N VAL A 12 -17.70 23.47 -36.73
CA VAL A 12 -18.39 22.60 -35.81
C VAL A 12 -17.52 22.50 -34.54
N LEU A 13 -17.87 23.28 -33.50
CA LEU A 13 -17.32 23.07 -32.18
C LEU A 13 -17.84 21.73 -31.68
N ALA A 14 -17.07 20.69 -31.89
CA ALA A 14 -17.27 19.46 -31.15
C ALA A 14 -16.84 19.74 -29.71
N SER A 15 -17.83 19.98 -28.87
CA SER A 15 -17.64 19.99 -27.41
C SER A 15 -17.25 18.57 -26.99
N VAL A 16 -15.96 18.32 -26.93
CA VAL A 16 -15.44 17.12 -26.30
C VAL A 16 -15.71 17.27 -24.80
N LEU A 17 -16.82 16.69 -24.36
CA LEU A 17 -17.04 16.42 -22.95
C LEU A 17 -15.95 15.43 -22.54
N VAL A 18 -14.81 15.93 -22.11
CA VAL A 18 -13.85 15.14 -21.36
C VAL A 18 -14.55 14.83 -20.04
N GLY A 19 -15.24 13.70 -19.99
CA GLY A 19 -15.69 13.16 -18.75
C GLY A 19 -14.44 12.93 -17.89
N CYS A 20 -14.29 13.74 -16.86
CA CYS A 20 -13.37 13.44 -15.78
C CYS A 20 -13.90 12.17 -15.09
N ASN A 21 -13.59 11.01 -15.64
CA ASN A 21 -13.56 9.79 -14.87
C ASN A 21 -12.43 10.03 -13.87
N GLY A 22 -12.79 10.48 -12.67
CA GLY A 22 -11.88 10.58 -11.56
C GLY A 22 -11.40 9.18 -11.21
N GLN A 23 -10.47 8.66 -12.01
CA GLN A 23 -9.69 7.51 -11.64
C GLN A 23 -8.82 8.01 -10.50
N GLN A 24 -9.24 7.68 -9.27
CA GLN A 24 -8.41 7.95 -8.11
C GLN A 24 -7.12 7.18 -8.32
N ASP A 25 -6.05 7.91 -8.57
CA ASP A 25 -4.72 7.34 -8.60
C ASP A 25 -4.37 6.96 -7.17
N TYR A 26 -4.48 5.69 -6.86
CA TYR A 26 -4.15 5.15 -5.54
C TYR A 26 -2.63 5.03 -5.32
N GLY A 27 -1.83 5.61 -6.19
CA GLY A 27 -0.37 5.53 -6.14
C GLY A 27 0.18 4.22 -6.68
N PRO A 28 1.46 3.89 -6.37
CA PRO A 28 2.12 2.73 -6.94
C PRO A 28 1.42 1.42 -6.56
N ASP A 29 1.47 0.45 -7.45
CA ASP A 29 0.98 -0.89 -7.17
C ASP A 29 1.70 -1.50 -5.97
N VAL A 30 0.90 -2.04 -5.03
CA VAL A 30 1.40 -2.69 -3.83
C VAL A 30 1.15 -4.18 -3.95
N PRO A 31 2.20 -5.01 -4.06
CA PRO A 31 2.01 -6.44 -4.15
C PRO A 31 1.52 -7.02 -2.82
N VAL A 32 0.49 -7.86 -2.87
CA VAL A 32 0.09 -8.69 -1.74
C VAL A 32 1.23 -9.65 -1.41
N GLY A 33 1.59 -9.75 -0.13
CA GLY A 33 2.79 -10.47 0.30
C GLY A 33 4.08 -9.64 0.26
N GLY A 34 4.01 -8.38 -0.18
CA GLY A 34 5.17 -7.49 -0.18
C GLY A 34 5.76 -7.29 1.20
N LEU A 35 7.05 -7.59 1.35
CA LEU A 35 7.84 -7.29 2.54
C LEU A 35 8.55 -5.97 2.34
N TYR A 36 8.26 -5.01 3.23
CA TYR A 36 8.79 -3.66 3.17
C TYR A 36 9.69 -3.37 4.36
N ALA A 37 10.86 -2.80 4.09
CA ALA A 37 11.66 -2.16 5.13
C ALA A 37 10.99 -0.84 5.53
N MET A 38 10.75 -0.68 6.83
CA MET A 38 10.07 0.48 7.41
C MET A 38 11.04 1.25 8.30
N PRO A 39 11.34 2.53 8.01
CA PRO A 39 12.17 3.33 8.90
C PRO A 39 11.41 3.61 10.20
N ASN A 40 12.07 3.42 11.34
CA ASN A 40 11.56 3.76 12.66
C ASN A 40 12.00 5.16 13.09
N PRO A 41 11.25 5.86 13.96
CA PRO A 41 11.62 7.18 14.45
C PRO A 41 12.96 7.24 15.18
N ASP A 42 13.42 6.11 15.75
CA ASP A 42 14.70 6.00 16.49
C ASP A 42 15.92 5.77 15.57
N GLY A 43 15.72 5.75 14.25
CA GLY A 43 16.78 5.49 13.27
C GLY A 43 17.03 4.02 12.97
N THR A 44 16.34 3.10 13.64
CA THR A 44 16.33 1.68 13.29
C THR A 44 15.33 1.40 12.16
N TRP A 45 15.32 0.16 11.69
CA TRP A 45 14.41 -0.31 10.67
C TRP A 45 13.60 -1.50 11.16
N GLY A 46 12.34 -1.52 10.79
CA GLY A 46 11.48 -2.68 10.95
C GLY A 46 11.13 -3.31 9.60
N VAL A 47 10.31 -4.35 9.64
CA VAL A 47 9.76 -4.99 8.44
C VAL A 47 8.26 -5.15 8.62
N ALA A 48 7.51 -4.79 7.58
CA ALA A 48 6.08 -5.04 7.49
C ALA A 48 5.75 -5.86 6.24
N LYS A 49 4.73 -6.69 6.32
CA LYS A 49 4.22 -7.49 5.20
C LYS A 49 2.81 -7.04 4.86
N VAL A 50 2.56 -6.81 3.58
CA VAL A 50 1.21 -6.50 3.09
C VAL A 50 0.42 -7.79 2.96
N LEU A 51 -0.67 -7.90 3.72
CA LEU A 51 -1.54 -9.07 3.77
C LEU A 51 -2.68 -8.98 2.75
N ALA A 52 -3.26 -7.79 2.61
CA ALA A 52 -4.34 -7.52 1.69
C ALA A 52 -4.35 -6.04 1.29
N VAL A 53 -4.90 -5.76 0.13
CA VAL A 53 -5.07 -4.41 -0.41
C VAL A 53 -6.55 -4.20 -0.70
N ASP A 54 -7.14 -3.20 -0.06
CA ASP A 54 -8.53 -2.82 -0.26
C ASP A 54 -8.62 -1.33 -0.60
N LYS A 55 -8.67 -1.02 -1.89
CA LYS A 55 -8.72 0.36 -2.42
C LYS A 55 -7.62 1.24 -1.79
N ALA A 56 -8.02 2.17 -0.92
CA ALA A 56 -7.12 3.11 -0.25
C ALA A 56 -6.55 2.57 1.09
N VAL A 57 -6.89 1.36 1.48
CA VAL A 57 -6.47 0.74 2.74
C VAL A 57 -5.53 -0.44 2.46
N LEU A 58 -4.40 -0.42 3.13
CA LEU A 58 -3.47 -1.55 3.18
C LEU A 58 -3.63 -2.26 4.52
N HIS A 59 -3.74 -3.57 4.48
CA HIS A 59 -3.75 -4.41 5.66
C HIS A 59 -2.38 -5.05 5.80
N VAL A 60 -1.66 -4.68 6.85
CA VAL A 60 -0.28 -5.08 7.04
C VAL A 60 -0.08 -5.80 8.37
N ARG A 61 0.96 -6.61 8.43
CA ARG A 61 1.50 -7.15 9.69
C ARG A 61 2.89 -6.55 9.90
N SER A 62 3.22 -6.25 11.14
CA SER A 62 4.53 -5.74 11.54
C SER A 62 5.27 -6.78 12.36
N TYR A 63 6.50 -7.08 12.00
CA TYR A 63 7.35 -8.04 12.71
C TYR A 63 8.07 -7.39 13.89
N ALA A 64 8.48 -8.19 14.87
CA ALA A 64 9.20 -7.73 16.05
C ALA A 64 10.67 -7.38 15.77
N ASN A 65 11.23 -7.89 14.67
CA ASN A 65 12.62 -7.69 14.31
C ASN A 65 12.96 -6.21 14.14
N LYS A 66 14.11 -5.81 14.69
CA LYS A 66 14.71 -4.48 14.48
C LYS A 66 16.09 -4.62 13.86
N PHE A 67 16.39 -3.74 12.92
CA PHE A 67 17.65 -3.70 12.20
C PHE A 67 18.28 -2.32 12.37
N ALA A 68 19.60 -2.28 12.57
CA ALA A 68 20.33 -1.01 12.71
C ALA A 68 20.36 -0.22 11.40
N GLU A 69 20.35 -0.92 10.28
CA GLU A 69 20.36 -0.37 8.92
C GLU A 69 19.21 -0.97 8.11
N GLN A 70 18.91 -0.39 6.97
CA GLN A 70 17.88 -0.92 6.07
C GLN A 70 18.17 -2.39 5.75
N PRO A 71 17.26 -3.32 6.11
CA PRO A 71 17.50 -4.73 5.89
C PRO A 71 17.46 -5.10 4.40
N THR A 72 18.33 -6.03 4.04
CA THR A 72 18.37 -6.65 2.71
C THR A 72 17.59 -7.96 2.70
N GLU A 73 17.36 -8.52 1.52
CA GLU A 73 16.68 -9.81 1.37
C GLU A 73 17.35 -10.93 2.18
N ALA A 74 18.67 -10.94 2.25
CA ALA A 74 19.42 -11.95 3.01
C ALA A 74 19.19 -11.86 4.52
N GLN A 75 18.87 -10.68 5.04
CA GLN A 75 18.68 -10.43 6.48
C GLN A 75 17.27 -10.71 6.99
N ILE A 76 16.30 -10.81 6.09
CA ILE A 76 14.89 -11.05 6.45
C ILE A 76 14.44 -12.50 6.30
N THR A 77 15.35 -13.45 6.39
CA THR A 77 15.06 -14.89 6.32
C THR A 77 14.36 -15.43 7.56
N GLU A 78 14.53 -14.76 8.71
CA GLU A 78 13.98 -15.18 10.00
C GLU A 78 13.19 -14.04 10.65
N LEU A 79 12.00 -13.73 10.10
CA LEU A 79 11.10 -12.77 10.68
C LEU A 79 10.24 -13.44 11.76
N THR A 80 10.08 -12.75 12.90
CA THR A 80 9.29 -13.25 14.03
C THR A 80 8.30 -12.21 14.53
N MET A 81 7.17 -12.69 15.02
CA MET A 81 6.20 -11.84 15.72
C MET A 81 6.64 -11.52 17.15
N GLY A 82 7.59 -12.27 17.69
CA GLY A 82 8.06 -12.06 19.06
C GLY A 82 6.95 -12.19 20.09
N SER A 83 7.24 -11.71 21.30
CA SER A 83 6.27 -11.63 22.40
C SER A 83 6.47 -10.32 23.18
N SER A 84 5.51 -9.99 24.05
CA SER A 84 5.61 -8.82 24.92
C SER A 84 6.79 -8.90 25.91
N ASP A 85 7.28 -10.11 26.17
CA ASP A 85 8.39 -10.37 27.09
C ASP A 85 9.76 -10.30 26.39
N ASP A 86 9.77 -10.25 25.06
CA ASP A 86 10.99 -10.12 24.31
C ASP A 86 11.57 -8.71 24.41
N PRO A 87 12.91 -8.54 24.47
CA PRO A 87 13.54 -7.21 24.52
C PRO A 87 13.19 -6.32 23.35
N GLN A 88 12.89 -6.91 22.19
CA GLN A 88 12.47 -6.19 20.99
C GLN A 88 10.95 -5.93 20.94
N GLY A 89 10.21 -6.50 21.88
CA GLY A 89 8.76 -6.44 21.92
C GLY A 89 8.07 -7.40 20.95
N ALA A 90 6.77 -7.27 20.84
CA ALA A 90 5.96 -8.06 19.93
C ALA A 90 5.71 -7.31 18.62
N GLY A 91 5.53 -8.04 17.55
CA GLY A 91 4.97 -7.54 16.31
C GLY A 91 3.45 -7.34 16.43
N ILE A 92 2.83 -6.86 15.39
CA ILE A 92 1.39 -6.64 15.31
C ILE A 92 0.84 -7.46 14.15
N ASP A 93 -0.09 -8.35 14.44
CA ASP A 93 -0.65 -9.29 13.46
C ASP A 93 -1.40 -8.61 12.32
N HIS A 94 -2.13 -7.55 12.63
CA HIS A 94 -2.92 -6.84 11.64
C HIS A 94 -3.08 -5.36 11.99
N ILE A 95 -2.73 -4.52 11.03
CA ILE A 95 -2.87 -3.07 11.10
C ILE A 95 -3.52 -2.59 9.80
N PRO A 96 -4.72 -2.00 9.85
CA PRO A 96 -5.27 -1.28 8.71
C PRO A 96 -4.62 0.11 8.62
N LEU A 97 -3.99 0.41 7.51
CA LEU A 97 -3.34 1.69 7.23
C LEU A 97 -3.91 2.32 5.98
N SER A 98 -4.05 3.63 5.98
CA SER A 98 -4.25 4.33 4.72
C SER A 98 -3.02 4.16 3.83
N ARG A 99 -3.23 4.12 2.54
CA ARG A 99 -2.13 4.06 1.57
C ARG A 99 -1.15 5.22 1.74
N ASP A 100 -1.67 6.43 1.90
CA ASP A 100 -0.85 7.62 2.13
C ASP A 100 -0.05 7.52 3.43
N GLY A 101 -0.65 7.03 4.50
CA GLY A 101 0.03 6.81 5.78
C GLY A 101 1.14 5.77 5.69
N PHE A 102 0.92 4.69 4.95
CA PHE A 102 1.94 3.67 4.74
C PHE A 102 3.16 4.22 3.98
N PHE A 103 2.93 5.01 2.93
CA PHE A 103 4.01 5.56 2.11
C PHE A 103 4.63 6.84 2.66
N ALA A 104 4.04 7.47 3.70
CA ALA A 104 4.55 8.71 4.28
C ALA A 104 6.00 8.60 4.79
N ASP A 105 6.38 7.44 5.30
CA ASP A 105 7.72 7.16 5.83
C ASP A 105 8.67 6.54 4.80
N ASN A 106 8.32 6.55 3.53
CA ASN A 106 9.13 6.02 2.44
C ASN A 106 9.57 4.56 2.64
N PRO A 107 8.65 3.61 2.82
CA PRO A 107 8.99 2.21 2.95
C PRO A 107 9.63 1.69 1.66
N VAL A 108 10.53 0.72 1.81
CA VAL A 108 11.26 0.13 0.68
C VAL A 108 10.83 -1.31 0.49
N LEU A 109 10.29 -1.64 -0.67
CA LEU A 109 9.96 -3.02 -1.02
C LEU A 109 11.24 -3.86 -1.12
N ILE A 110 11.31 -4.95 -0.35
CA ILE A 110 12.43 -5.88 -0.36
C ILE A 110 12.13 -7.04 -1.31
N LYS A 111 11.02 -7.74 -1.08
CA LYS A 111 10.51 -8.83 -1.94
C LYS A 111 9.05 -9.11 -1.64
N ALA A 112 8.40 -9.90 -2.47
CA ALA A 112 7.06 -10.43 -2.20
C ALA A 112 7.15 -11.91 -1.84
N VAL A 113 6.42 -12.32 -0.81
CA VAL A 113 6.29 -13.69 -0.33
C VAL A 113 4.81 -14.02 -0.19
N PRO A 114 4.34 -15.21 -0.62
CA PRO A 114 2.94 -15.58 -0.49
C PRO A 114 2.41 -15.39 0.94
N VAL A 115 1.17 -14.92 1.06
CA VAL A 115 0.48 -14.77 2.34
C VAL A 115 -0.15 -16.11 2.71
N THR A 116 0.05 -16.54 3.96
CA THR A 116 -0.53 -17.78 4.48
C THR A 116 -1.89 -17.52 5.14
N ASP A 117 -2.68 -18.59 5.33
CA ASP A 117 -3.97 -18.49 6.02
C ASP A 117 -3.80 -18.06 7.48
N GLU A 118 -2.75 -18.50 8.16
CA GLU A 118 -2.40 -18.08 9.51
C GLU A 118 -2.15 -16.57 9.59
N GLU A 119 -1.42 -16.03 8.63
CA GLU A 119 -1.16 -14.58 8.56
C GLU A 119 -2.42 -13.75 8.35
N LEU A 120 -3.47 -14.33 7.77
CA LEU A 120 -4.75 -13.67 7.51
C LEU A 120 -5.74 -13.71 8.68
N GLU A 121 -5.44 -14.38 9.78
CA GLU A 121 -6.37 -14.50 10.91
C GLU A 121 -6.80 -13.14 11.46
N GLY A 122 -5.87 -12.24 11.72
CA GLY A 122 -6.16 -10.88 12.20
C GLY A 122 -6.98 -10.05 11.21
N TYR A 123 -6.68 -10.16 9.92
CA TYR A 123 -7.45 -9.52 8.87
C TYR A 123 -8.88 -10.07 8.78
N ASN A 124 -9.06 -11.37 8.88
CA ASN A 124 -10.37 -12.00 8.87
C ASN A 124 -11.23 -11.60 10.08
N LEU A 125 -10.62 -11.47 11.26
CA LEU A 125 -11.30 -10.93 12.44
C LEU A 125 -11.74 -9.48 12.24
N TYR A 126 -10.88 -8.66 11.65
CA TYR A 126 -11.23 -7.28 11.28
C TYR A 126 -12.43 -7.23 10.34
N LEU A 127 -12.45 -8.03 9.27
CA LEU A 127 -13.56 -8.08 8.33
C LEU A 127 -14.89 -8.48 9.01
N LYS A 128 -14.85 -9.45 9.91
CA LYS A 128 -16.03 -9.84 10.70
C LYS A 128 -16.54 -8.68 11.54
N ALA A 129 -15.66 -7.98 12.24
CA ALA A 129 -16.03 -6.83 13.08
C ALA A 129 -16.65 -5.69 12.25
N VAL A 130 -16.06 -5.35 11.10
CA VAL A 130 -16.58 -4.31 10.21
C VAL A 130 -17.95 -4.69 9.62
N ASN A 131 -18.15 -5.94 9.26
CA ASN A 131 -19.41 -6.43 8.71
C ASN A 131 -20.53 -6.50 9.77
N GLN A 132 -20.20 -6.72 11.04
CA GLN A 132 -21.18 -6.73 12.13
C GLN A 132 -21.59 -5.32 12.57
N ALA A 133 -20.79 -4.31 12.28
CA ALA A 133 -21.05 -2.91 12.62
C ALA A 133 -21.96 -2.19 11.60
N ARG A 134 -22.38 -2.86 10.54
CA ARG A 134 -23.31 -2.37 9.51
C ARG A 134 -24.69 -2.98 9.74
#